data_f077492383069eb7ae80bc50c12e8441
#
_entry.id   f077492383069eb7ae80bc50c12e8441
#
_cell.length_a   1.000
_cell.length_b   1.000
_cell.length_c   1.000
_cell.angle_alpha   90.00
_cell.angle_beta   90.00
_cell.angle_gamma   90.00
#
_symmetry.space_group_name_H-M   'P 1'
#
loop_
_entity.id
_entity.type
_entity.pdbx_description
1 polymer ?
#
loop_
_entity_poly.entity_id
_entity_poly.type
_entity_poly.pdbx_seq_one_letter_code
_entity_poly.pdbx_strand_id
1 'polypeptide(L)'
;MKNVIVLLLCALANFAHAGEAEIRQSIQTKFPNLDKVEHIVKTPYSGLYEIVIGGQLMYTDEAGTYLFDGDVIDMASQTDLTEKRKQQLFAIEFDKLPLDLAMKKVKGNGKRKMAYFSDPNCSYCKKLEKELSKVSDVTLYIFLYPIFQGSDIAVRNIHCAKNPVKTWDDWMLNSTIPPAATCATSTDKVVALGKKLRVNGTPNLIFANGVQNPGYLPAEELEKNLNAALKK
;
A
#
# COMPACT_ATOMS: atom_id res chain seq x y z
N MET A 1 -65.19 -7.49 20.59
CA MET A 1 -64.18 -6.42 20.66
C MET A 1 -62.81 -7.10 20.73
N LYS A 2 -62.21 -7.36 19.59
CA LYS A 2 -60.91 -8.02 19.46
C LYS A 2 -60.21 -7.47 18.21
N ASN A 3 -58.90 -7.24 18.27
CA ASN A 3 -57.97 -7.06 17.17
C ASN A 3 -57.85 -5.67 16.56
N VAL A 4 -57.00 -4.82 17.15
CA VAL A 4 -56.19 -3.86 16.41
C VAL A 4 -54.92 -3.60 17.24
N ILE A 5 -53.88 -4.39 17.11
CA ILE A 5 -52.48 -4.06 17.45
C ILE A 5 -51.60 -5.13 16.83
N VAL A 6 -51.23 -4.98 15.56
CA VAL A 6 -49.99 -5.52 14.97
C VAL A 6 -49.81 -4.83 13.61
N LEU A 7 -49.08 -3.76 13.52
CA LEU A 7 -48.53 -3.20 12.26
C LEU A 7 -47.78 -1.91 12.54
N LEU A 8 -46.68 -1.98 13.33
CA LEU A 8 -45.74 -0.83 13.42
C LEU A 8 -44.33 -1.30 13.86
N LEU A 9 -43.71 -2.20 13.12
CA LEU A 9 -42.32 -2.60 13.42
C LEU A 9 -41.53 -3.00 12.17
N CYS A 10 -41.66 -2.28 11.04
CA CYS A 10 -40.81 -2.55 9.85
C CYS A 10 -40.35 -1.28 9.10
N ALA A 11 -40.20 -0.15 9.78
CA ALA A 11 -39.84 1.11 9.10
C ALA A 11 -38.49 1.71 9.50
N LEU A 12 -37.64 1.01 10.28
CA LEU A 12 -36.40 1.59 10.79
C LEU A 12 -35.10 1.12 10.09
N ALA A 13 -35.18 0.25 9.10
CA ALA A 13 -33.99 -0.29 8.46
C ALA A 13 -33.54 0.42 7.15
N ASN A 14 -34.28 1.41 6.66
CA ASN A 14 -34.04 1.99 5.33
C ASN A 14 -33.32 3.34 5.30
N PHE A 15 -33.01 3.96 6.44
CA PHE A 15 -32.41 5.29 6.43
C PHE A 15 -30.90 5.33 6.19
N ALA A 16 -30.19 4.21 6.39
CA ALA A 16 -28.74 4.17 6.17
C ALA A 16 -28.32 4.04 4.69
N HIS A 17 -29.22 3.56 3.84
CA HIS A 17 -28.94 3.30 2.42
C HIS A 17 -29.28 4.46 1.48
N ALA A 18 -30.10 5.42 1.91
CA ALA A 18 -30.48 6.55 1.06
C ALA A 18 -29.26 7.43 0.71
N GLY A 19 -28.47 7.82 1.68
CA GLY A 19 -27.29 8.68 1.47
C GLY A 19 -26.22 8.06 0.55
N GLU A 20 -25.97 6.75 0.67
CA GLU A 20 -24.98 6.07 -0.20
C GLU A 20 -25.43 6.05 -1.68
N ALA A 21 -26.70 5.80 -1.93
CA ALA A 21 -27.25 5.76 -3.30
C ALA A 21 -27.21 7.17 -3.93
N GLU A 22 -27.58 8.19 -3.18
CA GLU A 22 -27.55 9.59 -3.60
C GLU A 22 -26.14 10.06 -3.90
N ILE A 23 -25.17 9.79 -3.00
CA ILE A 23 -23.76 10.11 -3.20
C ILE A 23 -23.25 9.44 -4.47
N ARG A 24 -23.49 8.14 -4.62
CA ARG A 24 -23.06 7.37 -5.80
C ARG A 24 -23.62 7.95 -7.09
N GLN A 25 -24.90 8.25 -7.12
CA GLN A 25 -25.58 8.85 -8.28
C GLN A 25 -25.03 10.24 -8.59
N SER A 26 -24.85 11.07 -7.56
CA SER A 26 -24.31 12.42 -7.69
C SER A 26 -22.91 12.40 -8.32
N ILE A 27 -22.01 11.57 -7.80
CA ILE A 27 -20.62 11.45 -8.30
C ILE A 27 -20.63 10.94 -9.76
N GLN A 28 -21.36 9.85 -10.06
CA GLN A 28 -21.39 9.29 -11.40
C GLN A 28 -22.00 10.24 -12.45
N THR A 29 -22.96 11.07 -12.03
CA THR A 29 -23.60 12.05 -12.93
C THR A 29 -22.67 13.25 -13.19
N LYS A 30 -22.02 13.76 -12.15
CA LYS A 30 -21.17 14.96 -12.26
C LYS A 30 -19.78 14.64 -12.82
N PHE A 31 -19.28 13.44 -12.59
CA PHE A 31 -17.92 12.99 -12.97
C PHE A 31 -17.96 11.65 -13.71
N PRO A 32 -18.55 11.58 -14.92
CA PRO A 32 -18.75 10.32 -15.65
C PRO A 32 -17.45 9.61 -16.05
N ASN A 33 -16.33 10.32 -16.06
CA ASN A 33 -15.00 9.79 -16.40
C ASN A 33 -14.18 9.34 -15.17
N LEU A 34 -14.70 9.53 -13.95
CA LEU A 34 -14.05 8.98 -12.76
C LEU A 34 -14.23 7.46 -12.68
N ASP A 35 -13.26 6.80 -12.07
CA ASP A 35 -13.37 5.39 -11.73
C ASP A 35 -14.64 5.14 -10.90
N LYS A 36 -15.12 3.92 -10.96
CA LYS A 36 -16.31 3.52 -10.20
C LYS A 36 -16.07 3.72 -8.70
N VAL A 37 -17.05 4.29 -8.02
CA VAL A 37 -17.04 4.39 -6.55
C VAL A 37 -17.07 2.99 -5.95
N GLU A 38 -16.01 2.61 -5.27
CA GLU A 38 -15.82 1.26 -4.72
C GLU A 38 -16.43 1.13 -3.32
N HIS A 39 -16.40 2.20 -2.54
CA HIS A 39 -16.75 2.21 -1.12
C HIS A 39 -17.40 3.54 -0.74
N ILE A 40 -18.48 3.51 0.04
CA ILE A 40 -19.12 4.68 0.64
C ILE A 40 -19.55 4.29 2.05
N VAL A 41 -19.08 5.01 3.07
CA VAL A 41 -19.46 4.77 4.47
C VAL A 41 -19.58 6.08 5.21
N LYS A 42 -20.61 6.23 6.04
CA LYS A 42 -20.77 7.36 6.93
C LYS A 42 -19.67 7.34 8.00
N THR A 43 -18.93 8.45 8.13
CA THR A 43 -17.92 8.58 9.17
C THR A 43 -18.52 9.04 10.49
N PRO A 44 -17.83 8.85 11.62
CA PRO A 44 -18.22 9.45 12.90
C PRO A 44 -17.98 10.97 12.95
N TYR A 45 -17.41 11.55 11.88
CA TYR A 45 -17.06 12.96 11.82
C TYR A 45 -18.19 13.73 11.15
N SER A 46 -18.80 14.61 11.86
CA SER A 46 -19.80 15.64 11.52
C SER A 46 -20.27 15.69 10.04
N GLY A 47 -21.15 14.76 9.64
CA GLY A 47 -21.80 14.80 8.32
C GLY A 47 -20.93 14.37 7.13
N LEU A 48 -19.71 13.89 7.37
CA LEU A 48 -18.85 13.38 6.32
C LEU A 48 -19.08 11.90 6.02
N TYR A 49 -19.00 11.56 4.75
CA TYR A 49 -18.92 10.20 4.24
C TYR A 49 -17.54 9.96 3.66
N GLU A 50 -16.93 8.85 4.00
CA GLU A 50 -15.73 8.37 3.29
C GLU A 50 -16.14 7.67 2.00
N ILE A 51 -15.40 7.93 0.92
CA ILE A 51 -15.58 7.31 -0.38
C ILE A 51 -14.24 6.85 -0.93
N VAL A 52 -14.23 5.72 -1.63
CA VAL A 52 -13.05 5.24 -2.35
C VAL A 52 -13.33 5.23 -3.84
N ILE A 53 -12.49 5.94 -4.59
CA ILE A 53 -12.55 6.04 -6.05
C ILE A 53 -11.15 5.78 -6.61
N GLY A 54 -11.00 4.77 -7.48
CA GLY A 54 -9.69 4.42 -8.05
C GLY A 54 -8.62 4.07 -7.00
N GLY A 55 -9.07 3.61 -5.78
CA GLY A 55 -8.19 3.32 -4.66
C GLY A 55 -7.67 4.53 -3.90
N GLN A 56 -8.28 5.70 -4.09
CA GLN A 56 -8.03 6.90 -3.33
C GLN A 56 -9.18 7.12 -2.34
N LEU A 57 -8.83 7.31 -1.06
CA LEU A 57 -9.79 7.68 -0.03
C LEU A 57 -10.00 9.19 -0.05
N MET A 58 -11.24 9.59 -0.21
CA MET A 58 -11.72 10.98 -0.20
C MET A 58 -12.96 11.06 0.69
N TYR A 59 -13.47 12.28 0.89
CA TYR A 59 -14.69 12.50 1.67
C TYR A 59 -15.71 13.31 0.89
N THR A 60 -16.98 13.19 1.27
CA THR A 60 -18.06 13.97 0.72
C THR A 60 -19.10 14.27 1.80
N ASP A 61 -19.97 15.26 1.56
CA ASP A 61 -21.15 15.51 2.36
C ASP A 61 -22.27 14.49 2.05
N GLU A 62 -23.29 14.47 2.87
CA GLU A 62 -24.41 13.50 2.77
C GLU A 62 -25.16 13.55 1.43
N ALA A 63 -25.16 14.71 0.77
CA ALA A 63 -25.79 14.89 -0.55
C ALA A 63 -24.86 14.63 -1.74
N GLY A 64 -23.59 14.34 -1.52
CA GLY A 64 -22.58 14.21 -2.58
C GLY A 64 -22.39 15.51 -3.37
N THR A 65 -22.49 16.66 -2.69
CA THR A 65 -22.40 18.00 -3.30
C THR A 65 -20.95 18.44 -3.42
N TYR A 66 -20.17 18.19 -2.38
CA TYR A 66 -18.75 18.58 -2.28
C TYR A 66 -17.86 17.35 -2.19
N LEU A 67 -16.71 17.40 -2.86
CA LEU A 67 -15.65 16.40 -2.76
C LEU A 67 -14.47 17.02 -2.01
N PHE A 68 -14.03 16.35 -0.95
CA PHE A 68 -12.87 16.74 -0.16
C PHE A 68 -11.74 15.75 -0.43
N ASP A 69 -10.69 16.23 -1.10
CA ASP A 69 -9.45 15.49 -1.33
C ASP A 69 -8.40 16.03 -0.36
N GLY A 70 -8.24 15.34 0.75
CA GLY A 70 -7.35 15.76 1.84
C GLY A 70 -7.53 14.93 3.10
N ASP A 71 -6.84 15.33 4.18
CA ASP A 71 -6.80 14.58 5.41
C ASP A 71 -7.73 15.16 6.50
N VAL A 72 -8.36 14.27 7.25
CA VAL A 72 -9.12 14.59 8.46
C VAL A 72 -8.21 14.38 9.66
N ILE A 73 -7.88 15.48 10.35
CA ILE A 73 -7.02 15.48 11.54
C ILE A 73 -7.88 15.66 12.79
N ASP A 74 -7.76 14.76 13.75
CA ASP A 74 -8.27 14.98 15.10
C ASP A 74 -7.37 15.99 15.82
N MET A 75 -7.89 17.20 16.00
CA MET A 75 -7.13 18.31 16.60
C MET A 75 -6.79 18.08 18.07
N ALA A 76 -7.58 17.30 18.79
CA ALA A 76 -7.35 17.05 20.22
C ALA A 76 -6.20 16.03 20.43
N SER A 77 -6.19 14.97 19.65
CA SER A 77 -5.14 13.92 19.69
C SER A 77 -4.00 14.14 18.69
N GLN A 78 -4.12 15.14 17.81
CA GLN A 78 -3.20 15.37 16.69
C GLN A 78 -3.00 14.13 15.79
N THR A 79 -4.05 13.32 15.69
CA THR A 79 -4.02 12.07 14.92
C THR A 79 -4.57 12.31 13.51
N ASP A 80 -3.83 11.87 12.50
CA ASP A 80 -4.32 11.77 11.14
C ASP A 80 -5.26 10.55 11.03
N LEU A 81 -6.56 10.84 10.99
CA LEU A 81 -7.61 9.83 10.92
C LEU A 81 -7.71 9.24 9.51
N THR A 82 -7.42 10.03 8.49
CA THR A 82 -7.39 9.59 7.10
C THR A 82 -6.27 8.59 6.85
N GLU A 83 -5.06 8.88 7.32
CA GLU A 83 -3.95 7.95 7.19
C GLU A 83 -4.22 6.63 7.93
N LYS A 84 -4.74 6.71 9.15
CA LYS A 84 -5.16 5.52 9.90
C LYS A 84 -6.21 4.70 9.15
N ARG A 85 -7.16 5.37 8.48
CA ARG A 85 -8.21 4.72 7.71
C ARG A 85 -7.69 4.11 6.42
N LYS A 86 -6.80 4.81 5.71
CA LYS A 86 -6.09 4.28 4.53
C LYS A 86 -5.35 2.97 4.87
N GLN A 87 -4.65 2.92 6.01
CA GLN A 87 -3.98 1.71 6.49
C GLN A 87 -4.95 0.54 6.74
N GLN A 88 -6.19 0.80 7.16
CA GLN A 88 -7.21 -0.24 7.35
C GLN A 88 -7.82 -0.71 6.02
N LEU A 89 -8.19 0.24 5.15
CA LEU A 89 -8.89 -0.04 3.90
C LEU A 89 -7.99 -0.70 2.85
N PHE A 90 -6.71 -0.31 2.82
CA PHE A 90 -5.77 -0.71 1.79
C PHE A 90 -4.67 -1.64 2.29
N ALA A 91 -4.84 -2.20 3.50
CA ALA A 91 -3.89 -3.17 4.05
C ALA A 91 -3.69 -4.35 3.10
N ILE A 92 -2.43 -4.61 2.76
CA ILE A 92 -2.06 -5.74 1.93
C ILE A 92 -1.95 -6.98 2.82
N GLU A 93 -2.58 -8.09 2.43
CA GLU A 93 -2.42 -9.36 3.12
C GLU A 93 -0.99 -9.89 2.89
N PHE A 94 -0.06 -9.53 3.77
CA PHE A 94 1.37 -9.83 3.62
C PHE A 94 1.63 -11.31 3.38
N ASP A 95 0.92 -12.18 4.08
CA ASP A 95 1.09 -13.64 3.98
C ASP A 95 0.58 -14.21 2.64
N LYS A 96 -0.19 -13.44 1.87
CA LYS A 96 -0.64 -13.80 0.51
C LYS A 96 0.26 -13.23 -0.59
N LEU A 97 1.30 -12.48 -0.24
CA LEU A 97 2.28 -12.05 -1.23
C LEU A 97 3.02 -13.26 -1.81
N PRO A 98 3.26 -13.32 -3.13
CA PRO A 98 4.08 -14.36 -3.77
C PRO A 98 5.58 -14.11 -3.47
N LEU A 99 5.98 -14.38 -2.22
CA LEU A 99 7.33 -14.11 -1.71
C LEU A 99 8.42 -14.93 -2.40
N ASP A 100 8.05 -15.98 -3.12
CA ASP A 100 8.93 -16.77 -4.00
C ASP A 100 9.41 -15.96 -5.23
N LEU A 101 8.72 -14.90 -5.61
CA LEU A 101 9.16 -13.98 -6.67
C LEU A 101 10.18 -12.95 -6.18
N ALA A 102 10.39 -12.83 -4.87
CA ALA A 102 11.29 -11.85 -4.28
C ALA A 102 12.65 -12.46 -3.93
N MET A 103 13.70 -11.65 -4.01
CA MET A 103 14.95 -12.01 -3.34
C MET A 103 14.79 -11.90 -1.84
N LYS A 104 15.17 -12.95 -1.12
CA LYS A 104 15.11 -13.00 0.34
C LYS A 104 16.47 -12.67 0.94
N LYS A 105 16.52 -11.65 1.83
CA LYS A 105 17.70 -11.26 2.60
C LYS A 105 17.36 -11.31 4.09
N VAL A 106 18.13 -12.06 4.87
CA VAL A 106 17.93 -12.19 6.32
C VAL A 106 19.06 -11.48 7.05
N LYS A 107 18.69 -10.65 8.02
CA LYS A 107 19.63 -9.93 8.91
C LYS A 107 19.31 -10.29 10.36
N GLY A 108 20.32 -10.61 11.14
CA GLY A 108 20.16 -11.02 12.53
C GLY A 108 19.22 -12.24 12.67
N ASN A 109 18.26 -12.19 13.60
CA ASN A 109 17.33 -13.29 13.85
C ASN A 109 16.18 -13.38 12.83
N GLY A 110 16.01 -12.39 11.95
CA GLY A 110 15.03 -12.36 10.88
C GLY A 110 13.55 -12.34 11.30
N LYS A 111 13.22 -12.09 12.57
CA LYS A 111 11.85 -12.20 13.10
C LYS A 111 10.88 -11.18 12.50
N ARG A 112 11.35 -9.96 12.30
CA ARG A 112 10.55 -8.90 11.66
C ARG A 112 10.56 -9.11 10.15
N LYS A 113 9.46 -8.80 9.47
CA LYS A 113 9.35 -9.02 8.02
C LYS A 113 8.92 -7.75 7.32
N MET A 114 9.50 -7.51 6.16
CA MET A 114 9.12 -6.45 5.25
C MET A 114 9.35 -6.92 3.82
N ALA A 115 8.42 -6.60 2.92
CA ALA A 115 8.60 -6.71 1.49
C ALA A 115 8.72 -5.31 0.89
N TYR A 116 9.44 -5.16 -0.22
CA TYR A 116 9.47 -3.88 -0.90
C TYR A 116 9.79 -4.04 -2.39
N PHE A 117 9.18 -3.16 -3.18
CA PHE A 117 9.48 -3.03 -4.60
C PHE A 117 10.60 -2.02 -4.78
N SER A 118 11.62 -2.40 -5.53
CA SER A 118 12.82 -1.60 -5.66
C SER A 118 13.41 -1.72 -7.06
N ASP A 119 13.81 -0.57 -7.61
CA ASP A 119 14.47 -0.48 -8.91
C ASP A 119 15.98 -0.26 -8.69
N PRO A 120 16.86 -1.02 -9.36
CA PRO A 120 18.31 -0.89 -9.20
C PRO A 120 18.86 0.48 -9.61
N ASN A 121 18.19 1.21 -10.49
CA ASN A 121 18.61 2.54 -10.94
C ASN A 121 17.95 3.70 -10.20
N CYS A 122 17.08 3.39 -9.24
CA CYS A 122 16.39 4.39 -8.44
C CYS A 122 17.30 4.95 -7.34
N SER A 123 17.51 6.27 -7.32
CA SER A 123 18.34 6.95 -6.30
C SER A 123 17.78 6.82 -4.89
N TYR A 124 16.45 6.90 -4.73
CA TYR A 124 15.78 6.71 -3.43
C TYR A 124 15.84 5.25 -2.96
N CYS A 125 15.86 4.27 -3.88
CA CYS A 125 16.10 2.87 -3.52
C CYS A 125 17.52 2.67 -2.97
N LYS A 126 18.53 3.27 -3.60
CA LYS A 126 19.90 3.26 -3.08
C LYS A 126 19.99 3.92 -1.71
N LYS A 127 19.26 5.01 -1.49
CA LYS A 127 19.17 5.67 -0.18
C LYS A 127 18.51 4.74 0.86
N LEU A 128 17.43 4.05 0.49
CA LEU A 128 16.76 3.07 1.34
C LEU A 128 17.70 1.94 1.77
N GLU A 129 18.49 1.36 0.84
CA GLU A 129 19.43 0.28 1.19
C GLU A 129 20.47 0.73 2.21
N LYS A 130 20.94 1.99 2.14
CA LYS A 130 21.82 2.58 3.16
C LYS A 130 21.15 2.66 4.52
N GLU A 131 19.87 3.00 4.60
CA GLU A 131 19.13 2.99 5.86
C GLU A 131 18.88 1.55 6.35
N LEU A 132 18.50 0.64 5.46
CA LEU A 132 18.33 -0.77 5.79
C LEU A 132 19.63 -1.44 6.29
N SER A 133 20.81 -0.92 5.91
CA SER A 133 22.08 -1.41 6.45
C SER A 133 22.18 -1.23 7.97
N LYS A 134 21.52 -0.21 8.52
CA LYS A 134 21.49 0.12 9.96
C LYS A 134 20.43 -0.69 10.75
N VAL A 135 19.46 -1.29 10.05
CA VAL A 135 18.38 -2.10 10.64
C VAL A 135 18.84 -3.54 10.82
N SER A 136 18.56 -4.18 11.96
CA SER A 136 18.87 -5.58 12.26
C SER A 136 17.59 -6.42 12.46
N ASP A 137 17.75 -7.71 12.69
CA ASP A 137 16.68 -8.63 13.06
C ASP A 137 15.45 -8.62 12.14
N VAL A 138 15.70 -8.57 10.82
CA VAL A 138 14.67 -8.45 9.80
C VAL A 138 14.88 -9.42 8.64
N THR A 139 13.79 -9.97 8.13
CA THR A 139 13.73 -10.66 6.84
C THR A 139 13.16 -9.69 5.81
N LEU A 140 13.95 -9.39 4.79
CA LEU A 140 13.62 -8.52 3.68
C LEU A 140 13.26 -9.35 2.45
N TYR A 141 12.14 -9.04 1.80
CA TYR A 141 11.71 -9.61 0.53
C TYR A 141 11.76 -8.53 -0.53
N ILE A 142 12.71 -8.60 -1.44
CA ILE A 142 13.04 -7.57 -2.43
C ILE A 142 12.42 -7.95 -3.77
N PHE A 143 11.35 -7.28 -4.16
CA PHE A 143 10.78 -7.40 -5.49
C PHE A 143 11.54 -6.48 -6.46
N LEU A 144 12.33 -7.05 -7.36
CA LEU A 144 13.07 -6.28 -8.38
C LEU A 144 12.08 -5.73 -9.42
N TYR A 145 11.84 -4.42 -9.36
CA TYR A 145 10.77 -3.75 -10.08
C TYR A 145 11.33 -2.68 -11.03
N PRO A 146 11.63 -3.03 -12.30
CA PRO A 146 12.25 -2.12 -13.26
C PRO A 146 11.23 -1.11 -13.80
N ILE A 147 11.33 0.14 -13.36
CA ILE A 147 10.48 1.24 -13.84
C ILE A 147 11.27 2.34 -14.56
N PHE A 148 12.60 2.35 -14.42
CA PHE A 148 13.47 3.30 -15.12
C PHE A 148 14.10 2.66 -16.35
N GLN A 149 14.49 3.49 -17.31
CA GLN A 149 15.17 3.06 -18.52
C GLN A 149 16.45 2.26 -18.19
N GLY A 150 16.62 1.09 -18.80
CA GLY A 150 17.77 0.20 -18.61
C GLY A 150 17.77 -0.61 -17.32
N SER A 151 16.75 -0.45 -16.46
CA SER A 151 16.63 -1.23 -15.21
C SER A 151 16.34 -2.70 -15.44
N ASP A 152 15.72 -3.06 -16.57
CA ASP A 152 15.46 -4.43 -16.99
C ASP A 152 16.74 -5.24 -17.14
N ILE A 153 17.79 -4.62 -17.72
CA ILE A 153 19.12 -5.25 -17.88
C ILE A 153 19.75 -5.47 -16.49
N ALA A 154 19.73 -4.44 -15.63
CA ALA A 154 20.31 -4.52 -14.30
C ALA A 154 19.56 -5.56 -13.43
N VAL A 155 18.22 -5.59 -13.48
CA VAL A 155 17.38 -6.59 -12.80
C VAL A 155 17.74 -8.00 -13.25
N ARG A 156 17.83 -8.25 -14.55
CA ARG A 156 18.21 -9.56 -15.08
C ARG A 156 19.60 -9.97 -14.59
N ASN A 157 20.59 -9.09 -14.70
CA ASN A 157 21.96 -9.36 -14.29
C ASN A 157 22.07 -9.69 -12.80
N ILE A 158 21.34 -8.94 -11.94
CA ILE A 158 21.27 -9.20 -10.50
C ILE A 158 20.58 -10.53 -10.22
N HIS A 159 19.40 -10.76 -10.81
CA HIS A 159 18.60 -11.96 -10.59
C HIS A 159 19.36 -13.23 -11.00
N CYS A 160 20.07 -13.18 -12.13
CA CYS A 160 20.80 -14.31 -12.70
C CYS A 160 22.24 -14.46 -12.16
N ALA A 161 22.70 -13.60 -11.28
CA ALA A 161 24.02 -13.70 -10.67
C ALA A 161 24.14 -14.96 -9.79
N LYS A 162 25.36 -15.47 -9.64
CA LYS A 162 25.63 -16.61 -8.73
C LYS A 162 25.18 -16.33 -7.28
N ASN A 163 25.25 -15.09 -6.84
CA ASN A 163 24.75 -14.64 -5.55
C ASN A 163 23.94 -13.34 -5.74
N PRO A 164 22.63 -13.43 -6.03
CA PRO A 164 21.80 -12.27 -6.33
C PRO A 164 21.78 -11.22 -5.22
N VAL A 165 21.69 -11.65 -3.94
CA VAL A 165 21.65 -10.74 -2.80
C VAL A 165 22.95 -9.95 -2.68
N LYS A 166 24.10 -10.62 -2.81
CA LYS A 166 25.39 -9.92 -2.79
C LYS A 166 25.53 -8.96 -3.96
N THR A 167 25.13 -9.38 -5.16
CA THR A 167 25.19 -8.53 -6.36
C THR A 167 24.30 -7.30 -6.22
N TRP A 168 23.12 -7.46 -5.61
CA TRP A 168 22.24 -6.35 -5.26
C TRP A 168 22.91 -5.37 -4.30
N ASP A 169 23.48 -5.87 -3.19
CA ASP A 169 24.15 -5.04 -2.19
C ASP A 169 25.35 -4.29 -2.79
N ASP A 170 26.17 -4.97 -3.58
CA ASP A 170 27.31 -4.37 -4.27
C ASP A 170 26.88 -3.22 -5.21
N TRP A 171 25.76 -3.40 -5.94
CA TRP A 171 25.23 -2.37 -6.82
C TRP A 171 24.60 -1.21 -6.05
N MET A 172 23.74 -1.52 -5.08
CA MET A 172 22.97 -0.50 -4.39
C MET A 172 23.81 0.34 -3.41
N LEU A 173 24.78 -0.29 -2.74
CA LEU A 173 25.59 0.35 -1.71
C LEU A 173 26.92 0.87 -2.24
N ASN A 174 27.54 0.14 -3.18
CA ASN A 174 28.92 0.38 -3.61
C ASN A 174 29.00 0.84 -5.08
N SER A 175 27.86 0.88 -5.81
CA SER A 175 27.82 1.20 -7.25
C SER A 175 28.66 0.25 -8.13
N THR A 176 28.89 -0.98 -7.68
CA THR A 176 29.58 -2.01 -8.44
C THR A 176 28.62 -2.56 -9.51
N ILE A 177 28.95 -2.37 -10.77
CA ILE A 177 28.09 -2.77 -11.91
C ILE A 177 27.86 -4.29 -11.87
N PRO A 178 26.58 -4.75 -11.89
CA PRO A 178 26.28 -6.18 -11.96
C PRO A 178 26.85 -6.81 -13.23
N PRO A 179 27.61 -7.91 -13.12
CA PRO A 179 28.15 -8.58 -14.29
C PRO A 179 27.03 -9.11 -15.18
N ALA A 180 27.24 -9.10 -16.49
CA ALA A 180 26.26 -9.61 -17.44
C ALA A 180 25.94 -11.08 -17.14
N ALA A 181 24.64 -11.38 -16.97
CA ALA A 181 24.14 -12.72 -16.71
C ALA A 181 22.78 -12.90 -17.40
N THR A 182 22.45 -14.16 -17.75
CA THR A 182 21.19 -14.49 -18.42
C THR A 182 20.64 -15.80 -17.88
N CYS A 183 19.37 -15.77 -17.49
CA CYS A 183 18.56 -16.91 -17.07
C CYS A 183 17.08 -16.59 -17.26
N ALA A 184 16.20 -17.54 -17.00
CA ALA A 184 14.77 -17.26 -16.90
C ALA A 184 14.50 -16.41 -15.66
N THR A 185 13.76 -15.30 -15.81
CA THR A 185 13.40 -14.40 -14.71
C THR A 185 11.90 -14.36 -14.51
N SER A 186 11.47 -13.95 -13.33
CA SER A 186 10.05 -13.70 -13.00
C SER A 186 9.69 -12.21 -13.08
N THR A 187 10.48 -11.40 -13.75
CA THR A 187 10.32 -9.94 -13.79
C THR A 187 8.92 -9.51 -14.21
N ASP A 188 8.35 -10.14 -15.25
CA ASP A 188 6.99 -9.82 -15.72
C ASP A 188 5.93 -10.08 -14.64
N LYS A 189 6.10 -11.15 -13.85
CA LYS A 189 5.20 -11.45 -12.73
C LYS A 189 5.33 -10.42 -11.61
N VAL A 190 6.55 -9.96 -11.33
CA VAL A 190 6.81 -8.88 -10.34
C VAL A 190 6.20 -7.57 -10.82
N VAL A 191 6.32 -7.24 -12.12
CA VAL A 191 5.70 -6.04 -12.70
C VAL A 191 4.17 -6.13 -12.62
N ALA A 192 3.59 -7.27 -12.95
CA ALA A 192 2.14 -7.49 -12.83
C ALA A 192 1.66 -7.38 -11.37
N LEU A 193 2.43 -7.94 -10.41
CA LEU A 193 2.15 -7.82 -8.99
C LEU A 193 2.18 -6.35 -8.53
N GLY A 194 3.21 -5.60 -8.91
CA GLY A 194 3.33 -4.18 -8.56
C GLY A 194 2.15 -3.36 -9.07
N LYS A 195 1.73 -3.59 -10.32
CA LYS A 195 0.51 -2.95 -10.88
C LYS A 195 -0.74 -3.31 -10.09
N LYS A 196 -0.93 -4.60 -9.76
CA LYS A 196 -2.07 -5.08 -8.94
C LYS A 196 -2.10 -4.41 -7.56
N LEU A 197 -0.94 -4.20 -6.95
CA LEU A 197 -0.78 -3.56 -5.63
C LEU A 197 -0.69 -2.03 -5.72
N ARG A 198 -0.93 -1.44 -6.90
CA ARG A 198 -0.88 0.01 -7.14
C ARG A 198 0.47 0.63 -6.78
N VAL A 199 1.56 -0.09 -7.04
CA VAL A 199 2.93 0.42 -6.88
C VAL A 199 3.26 1.34 -8.04
N ASN A 200 3.12 2.64 -7.84
CA ASN A 200 3.31 3.67 -8.87
C ASN A 200 4.73 4.27 -8.84
N GLY A 201 5.58 3.83 -7.93
CA GLY A 201 6.96 4.32 -7.79
C GLY A 201 7.78 3.44 -6.88
N THR A 202 9.09 3.67 -6.86
CA THR A 202 10.04 2.96 -6.01
C THR A 202 10.88 3.92 -5.16
N PRO A 203 11.28 3.50 -3.95
CA PRO A 203 10.88 2.27 -3.29
C PRO A 203 9.41 2.29 -2.85
N ASN A 204 8.78 1.11 -2.67
CA ASN A 204 7.46 0.99 -2.08
C ASN A 204 7.50 -0.18 -1.08
N LEU A 205 7.25 0.12 0.19
CA LEU A 205 7.45 -0.80 1.31
C LEU A 205 6.13 -1.40 1.76
N ILE A 206 6.13 -2.66 2.14
CA ILE A 206 4.98 -3.38 2.69
C ILE A 206 5.43 -4.08 3.96
N PHE A 207 4.89 -3.67 5.10
CA PHE A 207 5.20 -4.25 6.40
C PHE A 207 4.34 -5.50 6.69
N ALA A 208 4.75 -6.34 7.64
CA ALA A 208 4.06 -7.61 7.94
C ALA A 208 2.61 -7.43 8.43
N ASN A 209 2.23 -6.26 8.94
CA ASN A 209 0.85 -5.91 9.29
C ASN A 209 0.01 -5.47 8.08
N GLY A 210 0.57 -5.48 6.87
CA GLY A 210 -0.10 -5.08 5.64
C GLY A 210 -0.02 -3.59 5.31
N VAL A 211 0.56 -2.78 6.19
CA VAL A 211 0.73 -1.34 5.92
C VAL A 211 1.68 -1.16 4.74
N GLN A 212 1.21 -0.43 3.74
CA GLN A 212 2.00 -0.03 2.57
C GLN A 212 2.50 1.41 2.77
N ASN A 213 3.79 1.63 2.53
CA ASN A 213 4.41 2.96 2.55
C ASN A 213 5.07 3.24 1.19
N PRO A 214 4.46 4.10 0.36
CA PRO A 214 5.10 4.58 -0.86
C PRO A 214 6.28 5.50 -0.52
N GLY A 215 7.46 5.18 -1.06
CA GLY A 215 8.65 6.01 -0.91
C GLY A 215 9.62 5.52 0.15
N TYR A 216 10.62 6.34 0.36
CA TYR A 216 11.76 6.12 1.25
C TYR A 216 11.40 6.41 2.71
N LEU A 217 11.96 5.63 3.64
CA LEU A 217 11.93 5.89 5.07
C LEU A 217 13.35 5.86 5.66
N PRO A 218 13.67 6.76 6.61
CA PRO A 218 14.91 6.68 7.40
C PRO A 218 14.88 5.50 8.36
N ALA A 219 16.05 5.08 8.86
CA ALA A 219 16.20 3.89 9.72
C ALA A 219 15.30 3.93 10.96
N GLU A 220 15.13 5.10 11.59
CA GLU A 220 14.27 5.26 12.77
C GLU A 220 12.81 4.93 12.46
N GLU A 221 12.27 5.45 11.35
CA GLU A 221 10.90 5.16 10.93
C GLU A 221 10.74 3.71 10.44
N LEU A 222 11.77 3.11 9.82
CA LEU A 222 11.79 1.69 9.49
C LEU A 222 11.69 0.83 10.76
N GLU A 223 12.48 1.12 11.79
CA GLU A 223 12.45 0.42 13.08
C GLU A 223 11.09 0.55 13.75
N LYS A 224 10.50 1.73 13.78
CA LYS A 224 9.17 1.99 14.33
C LYS A 224 8.09 1.16 13.64
N ASN A 225 8.05 1.17 12.31
CA ASN A 225 7.07 0.42 11.52
C ASN A 225 7.28 -1.10 11.63
N LEU A 226 8.52 -1.59 11.59
CA LEU A 226 8.84 -3.01 11.79
C LEU A 226 8.41 -3.51 13.17
N ASN A 227 8.58 -2.70 14.22
CA ASN A 227 8.15 -3.04 15.57
C ASN A 227 6.62 -2.97 15.73
N ALA A 228 5.95 -2.01 15.08
CA ALA A 228 4.50 -1.93 15.04
C ALA A 228 3.89 -3.15 14.33
N ALA A 229 4.56 -3.67 13.29
CA ALA A 229 4.11 -4.83 12.55
C ALA A 229 4.22 -6.18 13.31
N LEU A 230 4.92 -6.23 14.44
CA LEU A 230 4.96 -7.41 15.33
C LEU A 230 3.76 -7.51 16.28
N LYS A 231 3.03 -6.41 16.48
CA LYS A 231 1.94 -6.31 17.47
C LYS A 231 0.57 -6.72 16.90
N LYS A 232 0.55 -7.74 16.06
CA LYS A 232 -0.72 -8.32 15.56
C LYS A 232 -1.44 -9.10 16.64
#